data_cd831d7bafae513d76e4b8bf923479d8
#
_entry.id   cd831d7bafae513d76e4b8bf923479d8
#
_cell.length_a   1.000
_cell.length_b   1.000
_cell.length_c   1.000
_cell.angle_alpha   90.00
_cell.angle_beta   90.00
_cell.angle_gamma   90.00
#
_symmetry.space_group_name_H-M   'P 1'
#
loop_
_entity.id
_entity.type
_entity.pdbx_description
1 polymer ?
#
loop_
_entity_poly.entity_id
_entity_poly.type
_entity_poly.pdbx_seq_one_letter_code
_entity_poly.pdbx_strand_id
1 'polypeptide(L)'
;TLLAFVFIGNTIARGDSMDEYNKGSHTIYNIKYHIIWVTKYRYHVLNGNIALRVRELIRQGCNARGVNILQGSVGKEHIHLLVSCPPNMAPSKLVQYLKGRSSRLLQEQFPELQKRYWDSIYGQEEIFVQQ
;
A
#
# COMPACT_ATOMS: atom_id res chain seq x y z
N THR A 1 13.90 -7.46 8.39
CA THR A 1 13.73 -7.90 7.04
C THR A 1 13.12 -9.27 6.97
N LEU A 2 13.61 -10.15 7.80
CA LEU A 2 13.04 -11.49 7.81
C LEU A 2 11.58 -11.46 8.18
N LEU A 3 11.13 -10.39 8.79
CA LEU A 3 9.76 -10.30 9.26
C LEU A 3 8.89 -9.48 8.36
N ALA A 4 9.39 -9.08 7.21
CA ALA A 4 8.58 -8.32 6.28
C ALA A 4 7.63 -9.26 5.55
N PHE A 5 6.42 -8.79 5.30
CA PHE A 5 5.46 -9.54 4.51
C PHE A 5 5.51 -8.99 3.09
N VAL A 6 5.90 -9.86 2.17
CA VAL A 6 6.07 -9.46 0.78
C VAL A 6 4.86 -9.94 -0.03
N PHE A 7 4.39 -9.14 -0.95
CA PHE A 7 3.29 -9.53 -1.81
C PHE A 7 3.50 -8.93 -3.20
N ILE A 8 2.93 -9.61 -4.19
CA ILE A 8 3.04 -9.21 -5.58
C ILE A 8 1.63 -9.19 -6.13
N GLY A 9 1.28 -8.13 -6.79
CA GLY A 9 -0.06 -7.97 -7.30
C GLY A 9 -1.05 -7.61 -6.21
N ASN A 10 -2.15 -7.04 -6.59
CA ASN A 10 -3.15 -6.62 -5.63
C ASN A 10 -4.42 -7.44 -5.69
N THR A 11 -4.43 -8.51 -6.46
CA THR A 11 -5.58 -9.36 -6.46
C THR A 11 -5.16 -10.73 -6.69
N ILE A 12 -6.06 -11.56 -6.53
CA ILE A 12 -5.80 -12.91 -6.70
C ILE A 12 -6.19 -13.25 -7.95
N ALA A 13 -5.82 -13.20 -8.66
CA ALA A 13 -6.10 -13.68 -9.83
C ALA A 13 -7.03 -13.87 -10.64
N ARG A 14 -7.48 -13.69 -11.37
CA ARG A 14 -8.28 -13.83 -12.33
C ARG A 14 -7.49 -13.48 -13.39
N GLY A 15 -6.47 -13.88 -13.59
CA GLY A 15 -5.50 -13.62 -14.51
C GLY A 15 -5.93 -13.14 -15.85
N ASP A 16 -6.76 -13.87 -16.50
CA ASP A 16 -7.02 -13.56 -17.89
C ASP A 16 -7.61 -12.18 -18.13
N SER A 17 -8.69 -11.91 -17.51
CA SER A 17 -9.33 -10.63 -17.76
C SER A 17 -8.44 -9.48 -17.25
N MET A 18 -7.71 -9.73 -16.20
CA MET A 18 -6.81 -8.70 -15.70
C MET A 18 -5.69 -8.44 -16.68
N ASP A 19 -5.19 -9.47 -17.30
CA ASP A 19 -4.12 -9.30 -18.25
C ASP A 19 -4.58 -8.47 -19.43
N GLU A 20 -5.76 -8.75 -19.93
CA GLU A 20 -6.27 -7.98 -21.06
C GLU A 20 -6.47 -6.52 -20.70
N TYR A 21 -7.01 -6.28 -19.53
CA TYR A 21 -7.21 -4.92 -19.08
C TYR A 21 -5.88 -4.20 -18.97
N ASN A 22 -4.91 -4.85 -18.38
CA ASN A 22 -3.61 -4.24 -18.18
C ASN A 22 -2.88 -4.00 -19.48
N LYS A 23 -3.05 -4.85 -20.45
CA LYS A 23 -2.41 -4.63 -21.73
C LYS A 23 -2.87 -3.32 -22.36
N GLY A 24 -4.16 -3.08 -22.33
CA GLY A 24 -4.67 -1.84 -22.87
C GLY A 24 -4.11 -0.62 -22.14
N SER A 25 -4.01 -0.72 -20.83
CA SER A 25 -3.48 0.39 -20.05
C SER A 25 -2.00 0.58 -20.28
N HIS A 26 -1.27 -0.52 -20.38
CA HIS A 26 0.17 -0.45 -20.46
C HIS A 26 0.68 0.18 -21.74
N THR A 27 -0.03 0.04 -22.82
CA THR A 27 0.42 0.63 -24.05
C THR A 27 0.50 2.13 -23.97
N ILE A 28 -0.23 2.72 -23.04
CA ILE A 28 -0.27 4.16 -22.92
C ILE A 28 0.37 4.65 -21.65
N TYR A 29 0.13 3.98 -20.56
CA TYR A 29 0.54 4.47 -19.26
C TYR A 29 1.34 3.45 -18.53
N ASN A 30 2.63 3.63 -18.50
CA ASN A 30 3.50 2.66 -17.89
C ASN A 30 4.43 3.30 -16.89
N ILE A 31 3.96 4.31 -16.20
CA ILE A 31 4.78 4.97 -15.20
C ILE A 31 4.63 4.22 -13.88
N LYS A 32 5.76 3.86 -13.32
CA LYS A 32 5.78 3.12 -12.06
C LYS A 32 6.39 4.00 -10.98
N TYR A 33 5.93 3.79 -9.77
CA TYR A 33 6.40 4.58 -8.64
C TYR A 33 6.80 3.66 -7.50
N HIS A 34 7.93 3.98 -6.89
CA HIS A 34 8.30 3.40 -5.61
C HIS A 34 7.75 4.32 -4.54
N ILE A 35 7.01 3.75 -3.61
CA ILE A 35 6.38 4.51 -2.52
C ILE A 35 6.78 3.87 -1.21
N ILE A 36 7.29 4.67 -0.28
CA ILE A 36 7.71 4.19 1.02
C ILE A 36 7.11 5.10 2.06
N TRP A 37 6.51 4.54 3.10
CA TRP A 37 6.15 5.37 4.24
C TRP A 37 6.41 4.60 5.53
N VAL A 38 6.59 5.35 6.61
CA VAL A 38 6.96 4.78 7.89
C VAL A 38 5.83 4.94 8.89
N THR A 39 5.89 4.15 9.95
CA THR A 39 4.99 4.37 11.08
C THR A 39 5.43 5.64 11.80
N LYS A 40 4.48 6.27 12.49
CA LYS A 40 4.81 7.47 13.26
C LYS A 40 5.78 7.09 14.37
N TYR A 41 6.83 7.86 14.52
CA TYR A 41 7.91 7.64 15.47
C TYR A 41 8.67 6.35 15.21
N ARG A 42 8.44 5.73 14.05
CA ARG A 42 9.07 4.47 13.67
C ARG A 42 8.86 3.36 14.70
N TYR A 43 7.73 3.38 15.37
CA TYR A 43 7.38 2.29 16.27
C TYR A 43 7.17 1.01 15.48
N HIS A 44 7.63 -0.10 16.03
CA HIS A 44 7.55 -1.40 15.36
C HIS A 44 6.19 -2.02 15.63
N VAL A 45 5.16 -1.45 15.06
CA VAL A 45 3.79 -1.91 15.33
C VAL A 45 3.21 -2.78 14.23
N LEU A 46 3.83 -2.81 13.05
CA LEU A 46 3.30 -3.57 11.93
C LEU A 46 3.82 -5.00 11.98
N ASN A 47 3.26 -5.79 12.86
CA ASN A 47 3.68 -7.18 12.99
C ASN A 47 2.45 -8.04 13.28
N GLY A 48 2.61 -9.36 13.14
CA GLY A 48 1.53 -10.30 13.41
C GLY A 48 0.28 -9.99 12.62
N ASN A 49 -0.86 -10.00 13.29
CA ASN A 49 -2.14 -9.78 12.63
C ASN A 49 -2.28 -8.37 12.09
N ILE A 50 -1.63 -7.41 12.72
CA ILE A 50 -1.66 -6.03 12.23
C ILE A 50 -0.99 -5.95 10.87
N ALA A 51 0.16 -6.59 10.70
CA ALA A 51 0.86 -6.58 9.42
C ALA A 51 0.04 -7.25 8.32
N LEU A 52 -0.60 -8.37 8.65
CA LEU A 52 -1.44 -9.06 7.68
C LEU A 52 -2.62 -8.19 7.26
N ARG A 53 -3.21 -7.49 8.21
CA ARG A 53 -4.34 -6.63 7.91
C ARG A 53 -3.92 -5.42 7.09
N VAL A 54 -2.76 -4.84 7.39
CA VAL A 54 -2.23 -3.72 6.60
C VAL A 54 -2.07 -4.15 5.14
N ARG A 55 -1.46 -5.30 4.93
CA ARG A 55 -1.26 -5.81 3.58
C ARG A 55 -2.59 -5.93 2.85
N GLU A 56 -3.60 -6.47 3.53
CA GLU A 56 -4.90 -6.66 2.91
C GLU A 56 -5.57 -5.32 2.60
N LEU A 57 -5.48 -4.37 3.52
CA LEU A 57 -6.09 -3.06 3.32
C LEU A 57 -5.44 -2.31 2.16
N ILE A 58 -4.14 -2.44 2.01
CA ILE A 58 -3.44 -1.81 0.91
C ILE A 58 -3.87 -2.43 -0.42
N ARG A 59 -3.96 -3.76 -0.46
CA ARG A 59 -4.42 -4.44 -1.67
C ARG A 59 -5.83 -4.01 -2.05
N GLN A 60 -6.72 -3.97 -1.08
CA GLN A 60 -8.09 -3.53 -1.32
C GLN A 60 -8.14 -2.09 -1.81
N GLY A 61 -7.36 -1.22 -1.17
CA GLY A 61 -7.36 0.18 -1.53
C GLY A 61 -6.83 0.43 -2.93
N CYS A 62 -5.75 -0.24 -3.29
CA CYS A 62 -5.20 -0.11 -4.63
C CYS A 62 -6.17 -0.66 -5.68
N ASN A 63 -6.78 -1.80 -5.36
CA ASN A 63 -7.73 -2.40 -6.27
C ASN A 63 -8.91 -1.49 -6.52
N ALA A 64 -9.41 -0.85 -5.46
CA ALA A 64 -10.54 0.06 -5.58
C ALA A 64 -10.23 1.29 -6.42
N ARG A 65 -8.97 1.66 -6.51
CA ARG A 65 -8.53 2.84 -7.26
C ARG A 65 -7.94 2.51 -8.62
N GLY A 66 -7.99 1.25 -9.02
CA GLY A 66 -7.43 0.86 -10.31
C GLY A 66 -5.92 0.92 -10.38
N VAL A 67 -5.25 0.82 -9.24
CA VAL A 67 -3.80 0.87 -9.17
C VAL A 67 -3.28 -0.54 -9.12
N ASN A 68 -2.28 -0.82 -9.94
CA ASN A 68 -1.69 -2.14 -10.01
C ASN A 68 -0.46 -2.21 -9.12
N ILE A 69 -0.46 -3.14 -8.18
CA ILE A 69 0.70 -3.36 -7.32
C ILE A 69 1.61 -4.36 -8.01
N LEU A 70 2.82 -3.92 -8.33
CA LEU A 70 3.81 -4.80 -8.94
C LEU A 70 4.55 -5.57 -7.86
N GLN A 71 4.80 -4.94 -6.72
CA GLN A 71 5.49 -5.56 -5.62
C GLN A 71 5.23 -4.74 -4.38
N GLY A 72 5.16 -5.40 -3.23
CA GLY A 72 4.98 -4.68 -1.97
C GLY A 72 5.59 -5.46 -0.83
N SER A 73 5.90 -4.75 0.24
CA SER A 73 6.36 -5.39 1.45
C SER A 73 5.94 -4.55 2.66
N VAL A 74 5.66 -5.24 3.76
CA VAL A 74 5.29 -4.60 5.00
C VAL A 74 6.33 -5.00 6.03
N GLY A 75 7.15 -4.05 6.43
CA GLY A 75 8.11 -4.25 7.51
C GLY A 75 7.49 -3.82 8.82
N LYS A 76 8.23 -3.96 9.89
CA LYS A 76 7.70 -3.63 11.22
C LYS A 76 7.36 -2.17 11.37
N GLU A 77 8.10 -1.29 10.72
CA GLU A 77 7.89 0.13 10.88
C GLU A 77 7.79 0.88 9.56
N HIS A 78 7.66 0.15 8.44
CA HIS A 78 7.57 0.81 7.15
C HIS A 78 6.83 -0.05 6.15
N ILE A 79 6.32 0.58 5.11
CA ILE A 79 5.65 -0.08 4.00
C ILE A 79 6.33 0.38 2.72
N HIS A 80 6.59 -0.54 1.81
CA HIS A 80 7.21 -0.22 0.54
C HIS A 80 6.35 -0.82 -0.58
N LEU A 81 5.99 -0.01 -1.56
CA LEU A 81 5.19 -0.44 -2.69
C LEU A 81 5.85 -0.03 -3.99
N LEU A 82 5.72 -0.89 -4.99
CA LEU A 82 6.02 -0.53 -6.36
C LEU A 82 4.70 -0.66 -7.11
N VAL A 83 4.18 0.46 -7.61
CA VAL A 83 2.84 0.50 -8.20
C VAL A 83 2.87 1.15 -9.57
N SER A 84 1.87 0.82 -10.36
CA SER A 84 1.60 1.48 -11.62
C SER A 84 0.25 2.15 -11.49
N CYS A 85 0.20 3.46 -11.61
CA CYS A 85 -1.01 4.23 -11.42
C CYS A 85 -1.63 4.62 -12.75
N PRO A 86 -2.96 4.68 -12.81
CA PRO A 86 -3.58 5.25 -14.00
C PRO A 86 -3.22 6.73 -14.11
N PRO A 87 -3.31 7.29 -15.31
CA PRO A 87 -2.81 8.65 -15.56
C PRO A 87 -3.56 9.72 -14.79
N ASN A 88 -4.79 9.43 -14.41
CA ASN A 88 -5.58 10.42 -13.68
C ASN A 88 -5.40 10.31 -12.17
N MET A 89 -4.47 9.48 -11.72
CA MET A 89 -4.24 9.28 -10.29
C MET A 89 -2.83 9.69 -9.95
N ALA A 90 -2.69 10.78 -9.23
CA ALA A 90 -1.37 11.20 -8.74
C ALA A 90 -0.93 10.25 -7.62
N PRO A 91 0.33 9.84 -7.60
CA PRO A 91 0.79 8.91 -6.56
C PRO A 91 0.67 9.49 -5.17
N SER A 92 0.79 10.82 -5.01
CA SER A 92 0.61 11.43 -3.71
C SER A 92 -0.83 11.28 -3.20
N LYS A 93 -1.79 11.34 -4.10
CA LYS A 93 -3.19 11.13 -3.72
C LYS A 93 -3.44 9.69 -3.33
N LEU A 94 -2.82 8.76 -4.04
CA LEU A 94 -2.91 7.36 -3.70
C LEU A 94 -2.39 7.11 -2.29
N VAL A 95 -1.20 7.64 -1.98
CA VAL A 95 -0.60 7.45 -0.67
C VAL A 95 -1.49 8.04 0.41
N GLN A 96 -2.01 9.24 0.19
CA GLN A 96 -2.89 9.87 1.14
C GLN A 96 -4.11 9.00 1.43
N TYR A 97 -4.69 8.44 0.37
CA TYR A 97 -5.84 7.56 0.51
C TYR A 97 -5.49 6.28 1.27
N LEU A 98 -4.38 5.63 0.90
CA LEU A 98 -4.00 4.38 1.54
C LEU A 98 -3.65 4.57 3.01
N LYS A 99 -2.92 5.63 3.32
CA LYS A 99 -2.54 5.92 4.70
C LYS A 99 -3.77 6.22 5.54
N GLY A 100 -4.63 7.10 5.04
CA GLY A 100 -5.81 7.50 5.80
C GLY A 100 -6.76 6.33 6.06
N ARG A 101 -7.03 5.56 5.01
CA ARG A 101 -7.95 4.44 5.13
C ARG A 101 -7.40 3.35 6.05
N SER A 102 -6.15 2.96 5.82
CA SER A 102 -5.61 1.86 6.61
C SER A 102 -5.37 2.27 8.07
N SER A 103 -4.96 3.51 8.31
CA SER A 103 -4.78 3.97 9.69
C SER A 103 -6.10 3.92 10.44
N ARG A 104 -7.16 4.43 9.82
CA ARG A 104 -8.47 4.46 10.47
C ARG A 104 -8.97 3.05 10.78
N LEU A 105 -8.93 2.16 9.78
CA LEU A 105 -9.46 0.83 9.95
C LEU A 105 -8.64 -0.01 10.92
N LEU A 106 -7.32 0.16 10.91
CA LEU A 106 -6.48 -0.55 11.85
C LEU A 106 -6.73 -0.12 13.27
N GLN A 107 -6.91 1.17 13.50
CA GLN A 107 -7.18 1.67 14.84
C GLN A 107 -8.52 1.19 15.36
N GLU A 108 -9.50 1.03 14.46
CA GLU A 108 -10.79 0.47 14.86
C GLU A 108 -10.68 -0.99 15.24
N GLN A 109 -9.85 -1.73 14.50
CA GLN A 109 -9.76 -3.16 14.71
C GLN A 109 -8.78 -3.54 15.81
N PHE A 110 -7.75 -2.74 16.02
CA PHE A 110 -6.70 -3.05 17.00
C PHE A 110 -6.62 -1.92 18.04
N PRO A 111 -7.29 -2.09 19.18
CA PRO A 111 -7.34 -1.02 20.18
C PRO A 111 -5.98 -0.58 20.70
N GLU A 112 -4.97 -1.47 20.66
CA GLU A 112 -3.64 -1.09 21.12
C GLU A 112 -3.03 -0.01 20.23
N LEU A 113 -3.39 0.03 18.97
CA LEU A 113 -2.92 1.11 18.10
C LEU A 113 -3.60 2.41 18.44
N GLN A 114 -4.89 2.36 18.74
CA GLN A 114 -5.62 3.56 19.10
C GLN A 114 -5.06 4.18 20.37
N LYS A 115 -4.62 3.35 21.29
CA LYS A 115 -4.03 3.87 22.54
C LYS A 115 -2.66 4.48 22.30
N ARG A 116 -1.89 3.93 21.35
CA ARG A 116 -0.54 4.39 21.13
C ARG A 116 -0.49 5.67 20.33
N TYR A 117 -1.41 5.86 19.40
CA TYR A 117 -1.36 6.98 18.49
C TYR A 117 -2.54 7.91 18.70
N TRP A 118 -2.27 9.22 18.64
CA TRP A 118 -3.29 10.21 18.84
C TRP A 118 -4.21 10.32 17.63
N ASP A 119 -3.62 10.37 16.43
CA ASP A 119 -4.41 10.49 15.22
C ASP A 119 -4.03 9.41 14.21
N SER A 120 -2.96 9.57 13.49
CA SER A 120 -2.57 8.62 12.47
C SER A 120 -1.44 7.73 12.96
N ILE A 121 -1.43 6.47 12.54
CA ILE A 121 -0.35 5.57 12.89
C ILE A 121 0.87 5.79 12.00
N TYR A 122 0.74 6.63 10.96
CA TYR A 122 1.80 6.77 9.97
C TYR A 122 2.50 8.12 10.05
N GLY A 123 3.77 8.12 9.65
CA GLY A 123 4.57 9.31 9.51
C GLY A 123 4.73 9.70 8.06
N GLN A 124 5.95 10.02 7.67
CA GLN A 124 6.23 10.59 6.36
C GLN A 124 6.30 9.53 5.28
N GLU A 125 6.11 9.97 4.04
CA GLU A 125 6.24 9.12 2.88
C GLU A 125 7.23 9.72 1.89
N GLU A 126 7.77 8.88 1.02
CA GLU A 126 8.61 9.28 -0.10
C GLU A 126 8.12 8.57 -1.34
N ILE A 127 8.13 9.27 -2.45
CA ILE A 127 7.65 8.74 -3.72
C ILE A 127 8.72 8.97 -4.77
N PHE A 128 9.10 7.90 -5.47
CA PHE A 128 10.11 7.98 -6.51
C PHE A 128 9.56 7.40 -7.81
N VAL A 129 9.86 8.05 -8.92
CA VAL A 129 9.49 7.51 -10.22
C VAL A 129 10.50 6.42 -10.57
N GLN A 130 9.99 5.29 -11.03
CA GLN A 130 10.85 4.20 -11.44
C GLN A 130 11.36 4.50 -12.82
N GLN A 131 12.66 4.50 -12.98
CA GLN A 131 13.29 4.78 -14.29
C GLN A 131 13.37 3.53 -15.15
#